data_f12f9a3daba352268fc212a68c00ba17
#
_entry.id   f12f9a3daba352268fc212a68c00ba17
#
_cell.length_a   1.000
_cell.length_b   1.000
_cell.length_c   1.000
_cell.angle_alpha   90.00
_cell.angle_beta   90.00
_cell.angle_gamma   90.00
#
_symmetry.space_group_name_H-M   'P 1'
#
loop_
_entity.id
_entity.type
_entity.pdbx_description
1 polymer ?
#
loop_
_entity_poly.entity_id
_entity_poly.type
_entity_poly.pdbx_seq_one_letter_code
_entity_poly.pdbx_strand_id
1 'polypeptide(L)'
;MKKYEWLVKRYLRSVDSLKLWAENPRLNPDGKYLNLLDYVEELLSDNSEKESFVKLLTSISEKGFIPSDPIVVWRNEDDTHCYVAEGNRRVLALKILRNPKKAPKSIRPLVKQLSSNTNLDDIQKIFVCIAPSFDDTIWYINERHNPSALQKPWSRIQHQRWIFELYQKYNGDIDSILAETSADRVTIEADIRILKLIDLIKQPQIKNILSEEEYEKAVSHRFPITILERFFNYSDVKKAWFITFDGTNVIIKAEENSFFKAYAELIRRIITGDGSIKVNTRMKATDAPDIIASLPTVIES
;
A
#
# COMPACT_ATOMS: atom_id res chain seq x y z
N MET A 1 25.39 11.24 -19.34
CA MET A 1 24.31 11.96 -18.65
C MET A 1 24.16 11.36 -17.25
N LYS A 2 24.01 12.18 -16.18
CA LYS A 2 23.76 11.61 -14.84
C LYS A 2 22.37 10.98 -14.84
N LYS A 3 22.23 9.72 -14.41
CA LYS A 3 20.99 8.92 -14.40
C LYS A 3 19.76 9.70 -13.85
N TYR A 4 19.97 10.66 -12.96
CA TYR A 4 18.90 11.41 -12.27
C TYR A 4 18.95 12.93 -12.55
N GLU A 5 19.50 13.35 -13.69
CA GLU A 5 19.57 14.78 -14.06
C GLU A 5 18.18 15.43 -14.16
N TRP A 6 17.16 14.65 -14.49
CA TRP A 6 15.75 15.09 -14.54
C TRP A 6 15.20 15.53 -13.18
N LEU A 7 15.73 15.03 -12.04
CA LEU A 7 15.33 15.48 -10.71
C LEU A 7 15.74 16.92 -10.38
N VAL A 8 16.71 17.48 -11.08
CA VAL A 8 17.19 18.85 -10.88
C VAL A 8 16.40 19.83 -11.74
N LYS A 9 15.89 19.37 -12.88
CA LYS A 9 15.12 20.20 -13.82
C LYS A 9 13.67 20.37 -13.34
N ARG A 10 13.18 21.60 -13.39
CA ARG A 10 11.82 21.96 -12.98
C ARG A 10 11.04 22.49 -14.16
N TYR A 11 9.84 21.98 -14.33
CA TYR A 11 8.92 22.37 -15.39
C TYR A 11 7.60 22.83 -14.81
N LEU A 12 7.12 23.99 -15.21
CA LEU A 12 5.82 24.50 -14.80
C LEU A 12 4.71 23.72 -15.51
N ARG A 13 3.78 23.13 -14.75
CA ARG A 13 2.62 22.36 -15.28
C ARG A 13 1.35 22.78 -14.57
N SER A 14 0.25 22.80 -15.35
CA SER A 14 -1.09 22.99 -14.76
C SER A 14 -1.44 21.83 -13.85
N VAL A 15 -1.90 22.13 -12.64
CA VAL A 15 -2.37 21.11 -11.68
C VAL A 15 -3.50 20.26 -12.28
N ASP A 16 -4.37 20.87 -13.09
CA ASP A 16 -5.50 20.17 -13.69
C ASP A 16 -5.06 19.14 -14.75
N SER A 17 -3.93 19.39 -15.44
CA SER A 17 -3.40 18.46 -16.45
C SER A 17 -2.67 17.25 -15.87
N LEU A 18 -2.27 17.29 -14.60
CA LEU A 18 -1.60 16.17 -13.97
C LEU A 18 -2.58 15.03 -13.71
N LYS A 19 -2.20 13.80 -14.04
CA LYS A 19 -2.96 12.58 -13.72
C LYS A 19 -2.39 11.96 -12.46
N LEU A 20 -3.24 11.50 -11.55
CA LEU A 20 -2.79 10.75 -10.37
C LEU A 20 -2.44 9.32 -10.78
N TRP A 21 -1.53 8.72 -10.06
CA TRP A 21 -1.11 7.33 -10.27
C TRP A 21 -2.19 6.37 -9.77
N ALA A 22 -2.88 5.70 -10.70
CA ALA A 22 -4.01 4.83 -10.39
C ALA A 22 -3.59 3.57 -9.61
N GLU A 23 -2.39 3.03 -9.92
CA GLU A 23 -1.82 1.85 -9.27
C GLU A 23 -1.01 2.21 -8.00
N ASN A 24 -1.27 3.38 -7.41
CA ASN A 24 -0.56 3.82 -6.20
C ASN A 24 -0.80 2.84 -5.04
N PRO A 25 0.27 2.30 -4.40
CA PRO A 25 0.16 1.34 -3.30
C PRO A 25 -0.66 1.79 -2.07
N ARG A 26 -1.01 3.08 -1.99
CA ARG A 26 -1.93 3.61 -0.95
C ARG A 26 -3.39 3.28 -1.23
N LEU A 27 -3.72 2.89 -2.44
CA LEU A 27 -5.07 2.57 -2.88
C LEU A 27 -5.30 1.06 -2.80
N ASN A 28 -6.56 0.66 -2.84
CA ASN A 28 -6.90 -0.75 -2.98
C ASN A 28 -6.49 -1.24 -4.39
N PRO A 29 -5.63 -2.24 -4.54
CA PRO A 29 -5.17 -2.73 -5.84
C PRO A 29 -6.30 -3.31 -6.71
N ASP A 30 -7.38 -3.79 -6.08
CA ASP A 30 -8.54 -4.33 -6.79
C ASP A 30 -9.58 -3.24 -7.13
N GLY A 31 -9.33 -1.99 -6.73
CA GLY A 31 -10.20 -0.85 -6.98
C GLY A 31 -10.10 -0.33 -8.41
N LYS A 32 -11.20 0.26 -8.90
CA LYS A 32 -11.24 0.98 -10.17
C LYS A 32 -11.40 2.48 -9.91
N TYR A 33 -10.37 3.24 -10.17
CA TYR A 33 -10.34 4.70 -9.95
C TYR A 33 -10.55 5.43 -11.28
N LEU A 34 -11.81 5.44 -11.74
CA LEU A 34 -12.18 6.01 -13.04
C LEU A 34 -12.14 7.55 -13.05
N ASN A 35 -12.29 8.15 -11.89
CA ASN A 35 -12.29 9.60 -11.75
C ASN A 35 -11.63 10.05 -10.43
N LEU A 36 -11.48 11.37 -10.29
CA LEU A 36 -10.82 11.95 -9.12
C LEU A 36 -11.59 11.68 -7.81
N LEU A 37 -12.92 11.61 -7.86
CA LEU A 37 -13.74 11.38 -6.67
C LEU A 37 -13.50 9.96 -6.11
N ASP A 38 -13.49 8.95 -6.98
CA ASP A 38 -13.21 7.56 -6.58
C ASP A 38 -11.84 7.47 -5.89
N TYR A 39 -10.83 8.13 -6.46
CA TYR A 39 -9.48 8.18 -5.89
C TYR A 39 -9.47 8.82 -4.49
N VAL A 40 -10.18 9.94 -4.31
CA VAL A 40 -10.23 10.66 -3.02
C VAL A 40 -10.99 9.84 -1.98
N GLU A 41 -12.11 9.24 -2.35
CA GLU A 41 -12.93 8.43 -1.43
C GLU A 41 -12.14 7.25 -0.90
N GLU A 42 -11.41 6.56 -1.76
CA GLU A 42 -10.53 5.47 -1.33
C GLU A 42 -9.41 5.95 -0.41
N LEU A 43 -8.67 7.00 -0.80
CA LEU A 43 -7.61 7.55 0.02
C LEU A 43 -8.10 7.96 1.42
N LEU A 44 -9.31 8.51 1.53
CA LEU A 44 -9.90 9.01 2.78
C LEU A 44 -10.76 7.98 3.51
N SER A 45 -10.81 6.74 3.06
CA SER A 45 -11.55 5.66 3.72
C SER A 45 -10.94 5.28 5.07
N ASP A 46 -9.64 5.59 5.30
CA ASP A 46 -8.97 5.49 6.60
C ASP A 46 -9.02 6.82 7.37
N ASN A 47 -9.40 6.78 8.66
CA ASN A 47 -9.53 7.99 9.48
C ASN A 47 -8.19 8.71 9.68
N SER A 48 -7.08 7.99 9.84
CA SER A 48 -5.74 8.57 10.01
C SER A 48 -5.28 9.27 8.72
N GLU A 49 -5.55 8.66 7.56
CA GLU A 49 -5.27 9.29 6.26
C GLU A 49 -6.14 10.52 6.06
N LYS A 50 -7.43 10.47 6.43
CA LYS A 50 -8.35 11.60 6.37
C LYS A 50 -7.88 12.77 7.22
N GLU A 51 -7.55 12.55 8.49
CA GLU A 51 -7.02 13.60 9.37
C GLU A 51 -5.74 14.24 8.82
N SER A 52 -4.80 13.41 8.39
CA SER A 52 -3.54 13.85 7.80
C SER A 52 -3.76 14.64 6.51
N PHE A 53 -4.75 14.25 5.71
CA PHE A 53 -5.09 14.95 4.47
C PHE A 53 -5.78 16.29 4.74
N VAL A 54 -6.67 16.36 5.73
CA VAL A 54 -7.30 17.62 6.17
C VAL A 54 -6.24 18.60 6.67
N LYS A 55 -5.26 18.15 7.46
CA LYS A 55 -4.13 19.00 7.89
C LYS A 55 -3.35 19.55 6.69
N LEU A 56 -3.13 18.75 5.66
CA LEU A 56 -2.47 19.21 4.42
C LEU A 56 -3.29 20.28 3.71
N LEU A 57 -4.60 20.09 3.55
CA LEU A 57 -5.51 21.08 2.94
C LEU A 57 -5.50 22.41 3.70
N THR A 58 -5.59 22.34 5.03
CA THR A 58 -5.56 23.53 5.90
C THR A 58 -4.22 24.26 5.76
N SER A 59 -3.11 23.53 5.78
CA SER A 59 -1.78 24.13 5.62
C SER A 59 -1.61 24.84 4.26
N ILE A 60 -2.10 24.23 3.19
CA ILE A 60 -2.05 24.87 1.85
C ILE A 60 -2.93 26.12 1.81
N SER A 61 -4.12 26.07 2.42
CA SER A 61 -5.01 27.22 2.47
C SER A 61 -4.45 28.39 3.25
N GLU A 62 -3.77 28.13 4.38
CA GLU A 62 -3.23 29.18 5.27
C GLU A 62 -1.87 29.73 4.82
N LYS A 63 -1.00 28.86 4.29
CA LYS A 63 0.42 29.18 4.03
C LYS A 63 0.76 29.20 2.54
N GLY A 64 -0.19 28.85 1.66
CA GLY A 64 0.08 28.59 0.26
C GLY A 64 0.72 27.22 0.04
N PHE A 65 0.90 26.87 -1.23
CA PHE A 65 1.60 25.63 -1.60
C PHE A 65 3.12 25.83 -1.56
N ILE A 66 3.76 25.28 -0.54
CA ILE A 66 5.22 25.30 -0.38
C ILE A 66 5.79 24.00 -0.96
N PRO A 67 6.53 24.04 -2.08
CA PRO A 67 7.11 22.85 -2.72
C PRO A 67 8.41 22.43 -2.03
N SER A 68 8.34 22.08 -0.73
CA SER A 68 9.51 21.61 0.03
C SER A 68 10.14 20.37 -0.58
N ASP A 69 9.31 19.50 -1.15
CA ASP A 69 9.71 18.29 -1.85
C ASP A 69 9.24 18.33 -3.32
N PRO A 70 10.03 17.83 -4.27
CA PRO A 70 9.63 17.82 -5.67
C PRO A 70 8.37 16.97 -5.88
N ILE A 71 7.48 17.46 -6.74
CA ILE A 71 6.47 16.63 -7.37
C ILE A 71 7.15 15.96 -8.55
N VAL A 72 7.16 14.64 -8.56
CA VAL A 72 7.75 13.83 -9.63
C VAL A 72 6.66 13.27 -10.51
N VAL A 73 6.78 13.47 -11.80
CA VAL A 73 5.85 12.93 -12.80
C VAL A 73 6.62 12.15 -13.87
N TRP A 74 5.94 11.25 -14.56
CA TRP A 74 6.48 10.62 -15.77
C TRP A 74 5.57 10.83 -16.96
N ARG A 75 6.05 10.56 -18.14
CA ARG A 75 5.30 10.56 -19.39
C ARG A 75 5.53 9.25 -20.13
N ASN A 76 4.45 8.69 -20.68
CA ASN A 76 4.59 7.62 -21.66
C ASN A 76 4.91 8.22 -23.02
N GLU A 77 5.65 7.51 -23.86
CA GLU A 77 6.10 8.01 -25.16
C GLU A 77 4.92 8.44 -26.06
N ASP A 78 3.82 7.69 -26.00
CA ASP A 78 2.61 7.91 -26.80
C ASP A 78 1.56 8.80 -26.14
N ASP A 79 1.83 9.34 -24.93
CA ASP A 79 0.85 10.13 -24.17
C ASP A 79 1.39 11.54 -23.85
N THR A 80 0.56 12.53 -24.09
CA THR A 80 0.86 13.93 -23.74
C THR A 80 0.66 14.24 -22.26
N HIS A 81 0.03 13.31 -21.51
CA HIS A 81 -0.25 13.50 -20.09
C HIS A 81 0.99 13.26 -19.21
N CYS A 82 1.02 13.97 -18.09
CA CYS A 82 2.00 13.73 -17.03
C CYS A 82 1.31 13.01 -15.87
N TYR A 83 1.82 11.85 -15.50
CA TYR A 83 1.33 11.04 -14.40
C TYR A 83 2.19 11.28 -13.15
N VAL A 84 1.57 11.41 -11.99
CA VAL A 84 2.25 11.73 -10.74
C VAL A 84 2.80 10.48 -10.10
N ALA A 85 4.13 10.30 -10.13
CA ALA A 85 4.82 9.21 -9.44
C ALA A 85 4.93 9.49 -7.93
N GLU A 86 5.38 10.71 -7.57
CA GLU A 86 5.50 11.14 -6.17
C GLU A 86 4.85 12.51 -5.97
N GLY A 87 4.14 12.63 -4.85
CA GLY A 87 3.38 13.83 -4.50
C GLY A 87 1.87 13.73 -4.81
N ASN A 88 1.34 12.52 -5.04
CA ASN A 88 -0.06 12.29 -5.35
C ASN A 88 -1.02 12.98 -4.37
N ARG A 89 -0.77 12.88 -3.04
CA ARG A 89 -1.60 13.54 -2.02
C ARG A 89 -1.58 15.07 -2.16
N ARG A 90 -0.42 15.64 -2.44
CA ARG A 90 -0.26 17.10 -2.62
C ARG A 90 -0.99 17.58 -3.86
N VAL A 91 -0.80 16.89 -5.00
CA VAL A 91 -1.52 17.22 -6.24
C VAL A 91 -3.01 17.03 -6.06
N LEU A 92 -3.46 15.98 -5.37
CA LEU A 92 -4.88 15.77 -5.05
C LEU A 92 -5.44 16.92 -4.23
N ALA A 93 -4.74 17.37 -3.17
CA ALA A 93 -5.17 18.51 -2.35
C ALA A 93 -5.34 19.78 -3.17
N LEU A 94 -4.37 20.08 -4.06
CA LEU A 94 -4.47 21.22 -4.97
C LEU A 94 -5.67 21.11 -5.91
N LYS A 95 -5.92 19.92 -6.50
CA LYS A 95 -7.06 19.70 -7.40
C LYS A 95 -8.41 19.92 -6.73
N ILE A 96 -8.59 19.46 -5.48
CA ILE A 96 -9.88 19.61 -4.79
C ILE A 96 -10.05 21.00 -4.19
N LEU A 97 -8.98 21.70 -3.78
CA LEU A 97 -9.05 23.13 -3.42
C LEU A 97 -9.46 23.99 -4.61
N ARG A 98 -8.93 23.70 -5.81
CA ARG A 98 -9.32 24.39 -7.04
C ARG A 98 -10.75 24.05 -7.52
N ASN A 99 -11.24 22.86 -7.19
CA ASN A 99 -12.59 22.43 -7.53
C ASN A 99 -13.24 21.64 -6.39
N PRO A 100 -13.84 22.32 -5.39
CA PRO A 100 -14.45 21.68 -4.23
C PRO A 100 -15.56 20.67 -4.56
N LYS A 101 -16.17 20.75 -5.75
CA LYS A 101 -17.19 19.78 -6.18
C LYS A 101 -16.63 18.38 -6.33
N LYS A 102 -15.32 18.24 -6.56
CA LYS A 102 -14.59 16.95 -6.65
C LYS A 102 -14.22 16.37 -5.30
N ALA A 103 -14.49 17.04 -4.19
CA ALA A 103 -14.28 16.53 -2.85
C ALA A 103 -15.44 15.62 -2.42
N PRO A 104 -15.17 14.53 -1.67
CA PRO A 104 -16.19 13.69 -1.06
C PRO A 104 -17.17 14.49 -0.20
N LYS A 105 -18.41 14.01 -0.11
CA LYS A 105 -19.45 14.69 0.67
C LYS A 105 -19.02 14.95 2.13
N SER A 106 -18.27 14.02 2.72
CA SER A 106 -17.82 14.07 4.12
C SER A 106 -16.89 15.23 4.44
N ILE A 107 -16.11 15.74 3.48
CA ILE A 107 -15.18 16.87 3.68
C ILE A 107 -15.48 18.08 2.80
N ARG A 108 -16.46 17.99 1.89
CA ARG A 108 -16.78 19.05 0.92
C ARG A 108 -17.09 20.40 1.55
N PRO A 109 -17.85 20.50 2.66
CA PRO A 109 -18.08 21.79 3.32
C PRO A 109 -16.79 22.47 3.77
N LEU A 110 -15.90 21.70 4.39
CA LEU A 110 -14.58 22.16 4.82
C LEU A 110 -13.74 22.61 3.61
N VAL A 111 -13.68 21.79 2.56
CA VAL A 111 -12.91 22.12 1.34
C VAL A 111 -13.43 23.40 0.68
N LYS A 112 -14.74 23.64 0.67
CA LYS A 112 -15.31 24.90 0.17
C LYS A 112 -14.82 26.11 0.99
N GLN A 113 -14.85 26.00 2.30
CA GLN A 113 -14.36 27.05 3.20
C GLN A 113 -12.87 27.32 2.98
N LEU A 114 -12.04 26.27 2.93
CA LEU A 114 -10.60 26.39 2.68
C LEU A 114 -10.30 26.98 1.30
N SER A 115 -11.03 26.54 0.27
CA SER A 115 -10.90 27.06 -1.09
C SER A 115 -11.19 28.56 -1.19
N SER A 116 -12.18 29.07 -0.45
CA SER A 116 -12.48 30.51 -0.45
C SER A 116 -11.37 31.37 0.20
N ASN A 117 -10.55 30.76 1.05
CA ASN A 117 -9.42 31.40 1.72
C ASN A 117 -8.08 31.18 1.00
N THR A 118 -8.08 30.36 -0.07
CA THR A 118 -6.88 30.02 -0.82
C THR A 118 -6.72 30.92 -2.04
N ASN A 119 -5.52 31.45 -2.28
CA ASN A 119 -5.21 32.09 -3.55
C ASN A 119 -5.11 31.00 -4.65
N LEU A 120 -6.18 30.83 -5.42
CA LEU A 120 -6.28 29.78 -6.45
C LEU A 120 -5.32 29.98 -7.62
N ASP A 121 -4.87 31.21 -7.88
CA ASP A 121 -3.89 31.49 -8.94
C ASP A 121 -2.52 30.95 -8.59
N ASP A 122 -2.11 31.01 -7.31
CA ASP A 122 -0.83 30.48 -6.83
C ASP A 122 -0.74 28.96 -6.94
N ILE A 123 -1.89 28.27 -6.97
CA ILE A 123 -1.96 26.82 -7.08
C ILE A 123 -2.46 26.33 -8.44
N GLN A 124 -2.56 27.21 -9.44
CA GLN A 124 -2.97 26.85 -10.80
C GLN A 124 -1.90 26.04 -11.53
N LYS A 125 -0.65 26.45 -11.36
CA LYS A 125 0.52 25.78 -11.96
C LYS A 125 1.56 25.54 -10.88
N ILE A 126 2.19 24.38 -10.95
CA ILE A 126 3.26 23.99 -10.03
C ILE A 126 4.48 23.51 -10.78
N PHE A 127 5.62 23.63 -10.12
CA PHE A 127 6.86 23.04 -10.64
C PHE A 127 6.90 21.54 -10.37
N VAL A 128 7.21 20.76 -11.41
CA VAL A 128 7.37 19.32 -11.37
C VAL A 128 8.70 18.89 -11.96
N CYS A 129 9.24 17.76 -11.52
CA CYS A 129 10.30 17.04 -12.21
C CYS A 129 9.67 16.03 -13.16
N ILE A 130 10.14 15.97 -14.40
CA ILE A 130 9.61 15.03 -15.40
C ILE A 130 10.65 13.93 -15.61
N ALA A 131 10.34 12.73 -15.15
CA ALA A 131 11.13 11.54 -15.44
C ALA A 131 10.88 11.08 -16.89
N PRO A 132 11.88 10.49 -17.56
CA PRO A 132 11.73 9.98 -18.92
C PRO A 132 10.69 8.87 -19.03
N SER A 133 10.63 7.97 -18.03
CA SER A 133 9.67 6.88 -17.95
C SER A 133 9.24 6.64 -16.49
N PHE A 134 8.25 5.76 -16.27
CA PHE A 134 7.89 5.30 -14.93
C PHE A 134 9.06 4.57 -14.26
N ASP A 135 9.80 3.77 -15.01
CA ASP A 135 10.93 3.00 -14.50
C ASP A 135 12.03 3.88 -13.90
N ASP A 136 12.26 5.05 -14.48
CA ASP A 136 13.21 6.03 -13.95
C ASP A 136 12.78 6.59 -12.58
N THR A 137 11.49 6.48 -12.22
CA THR A 137 10.95 6.96 -10.93
C THR A 137 11.06 5.94 -9.81
N ILE A 138 11.21 4.63 -10.10
CA ILE A 138 11.14 3.53 -9.13
C ILE A 138 12.11 3.72 -7.97
N TRP A 139 13.37 4.02 -8.28
CA TRP A 139 14.38 4.28 -7.24
C TRP A 139 13.95 5.45 -6.33
N TYR A 140 13.47 6.56 -6.92
CA TYR A 140 13.04 7.73 -6.16
C TYR A 140 11.85 7.44 -5.26
N ILE A 141 10.87 6.68 -5.76
CA ILE A 141 9.72 6.22 -4.98
C ILE A 141 10.19 5.39 -3.78
N ASN A 142 11.09 4.41 -4.01
CA ASN A 142 11.61 3.56 -2.94
C ASN A 142 12.34 4.38 -1.87
N GLU A 143 13.23 5.30 -2.25
CA GLU A 143 13.94 6.15 -1.30
C GLU A 143 12.99 7.04 -0.48
N ARG A 144 11.92 7.55 -1.09
CA ARG A 144 10.94 8.42 -0.41
C ARG A 144 10.04 7.66 0.57
N HIS A 145 9.83 6.39 0.37
CA HIS A 145 8.95 5.55 1.19
C HIS A 145 9.70 4.56 2.08
N ASN A 146 11.02 4.66 2.12
CA ASN A 146 11.83 3.93 3.09
C ASN A 146 11.43 4.37 4.52
N PRO A 147 11.31 3.41 5.48
CA PRO A 147 10.96 3.71 6.88
C PRO A 147 11.84 4.76 7.58
N SER A 148 13.08 4.95 7.11
CA SER A 148 14.01 5.99 7.61
C SER A 148 13.74 7.40 7.04
N ALA A 149 12.84 7.55 6.08
CA ALA A 149 12.54 8.83 5.47
C ALA A 149 11.75 9.76 6.42
N LEU A 150 12.00 11.06 6.34
CA LEU A 150 11.31 12.09 7.12
C LEU A 150 9.82 12.26 6.75
N GLN A 151 9.34 11.57 5.72
CA GLN A 151 7.94 11.62 5.29
C GLN A 151 7.15 10.43 5.86
N LYS A 152 5.80 10.54 5.86
CA LYS A 152 4.94 9.42 6.24
C LYS A 152 5.14 8.27 5.24
N PRO A 153 5.83 7.19 5.63
CA PRO A 153 6.09 6.06 4.74
C PRO A 153 4.80 5.32 4.40
N TRP A 154 4.86 4.48 3.40
CA TRP A 154 3.81 3.48 3.19
C TRP A 154 3.66 2.58 4.42
N SER A 155 2.46 2.09 4.66
CA SER A 155 2.25 1.03 5.65
C SER A 155 3.00 -0.24 5.21
N ARG A 156 3.25 -1.15 6.17
CA ARG A 156 3.97 -2.41 5.90
C ARG A 156 3.38 -3.18 4.72
N ILE A 157 2.05 -3.33 4.68
CA ILE A 157 1.36 -4.03 3.58
C ILE A 157 1.48 -3.30 2.23
N GLN A 158 1.45 -1.97 2.23
CA GLN A 158 1.61 -1.18 1.00
C GLN A 158 3.02 -1.33 0.43
N HIS A 159 4.03 -1.30 1.30
CA HIS A 159 5.42 -1.52 0.89
C HIS A 159 5.62 -2.95 0.33
N GLN A 160 5.08 -3.96 1.01
CA GLN A 160 5.18 -5.35 0.58
C GLN A 160 4.50 -5.58 -0.78
N ARG A 161 3.31 -5.00 -1.00
CA ARG A 161 2.63 -5.06 -2.30
C ARG A 161 3.46 -4.44 -3.41
N TRP A 162 4.09 -3.31 -3.15
CA TRP A 162 5.00 -2.69 -4.11
C TRP A 162 6.18 -3.61 -4.46
N ILE A 163 6.80 -4.23 -3.47
CA ILE A 163 7.87 -5.23 -3.71
C ILE A 163 7.35 -6.40 -4.55
N PHE A 164 6.11 -6.85 -4.33
CA PHE A 164 5.52 -7.92 -5.10
C PHE A 164 5.22 -7.51 -6.56
N GLU A 165 4.77 -6.28 -6.79
CA GLU A 165 4.62 -5.74 -8.14
C GLU A 165 5.97 -5.69 -8.89
N LEU A 166 7.03 -5.27 -8.20
CA LEU A 166 8.38 -5.33 -8.78
C LEU A 166 8.80 -6.79 -9.06
N TYR A 167 8.47 -7.73 -8.18
CA TYR A 167 8.76 -9.15 -8.38
C TYR A 167 8.06 -9.70 -9.63
N GLN A 168 6.81 -9.36 -9.84
CA GLN A 168 6.07 -9.72 -11.06
C GLN A 168 6.65 -9.03 -12.30
N LYS A 169 6.92 -7.73 -12.22
CA LYS A 169 7.50 -6.93 -13.30
C LYS A 169 8.83 -7.49 -13.79
N TYR A 170 9.69 -7.93 -12.88
CA TYR A 170 11.00 -8.51 -13.20
C TYR A 170 10.97 -10.03 -13.35
N ASN A 171 9.78 -10.64 -13.53
CA ASN A 171 9.62 -12.09 -13.72
C ASN A 171 10.32 -12.93 -12.63
N GLY A 172 10.31 -12.45 -11.38
CA GLY A 172 10.91 -13.13 -10.24
C GLY A 172 12.40 -12.90 -10.04
N ASP A 173 13.03 -12.02 -10.83
CA ASP A 173 14.44 -11.68 -10.65
C ASP A 173 14.66 -10.77 -9.44
N ILE A 174 15.14 -11.36 -8.35
CA ILE A 174 15.42 -10.66 -7.09
C ILE A 174 16.56 -9.66 -7.24
N ASP A 175 17.56 -9.95 -8.09
CA ASP A 175 18.72 -9.07 -8.25
C ASP A 175 18.32 -7.75 -8.92
N SER A 176 17.38 -7.79 -9.85
CA SER A 176 16.77 -6.59 -10.42
C SER A 176 16.02 -5.76 -9.37
N ILE A 177 15.31 -6.40 -8.43
CA ILE A 177 14.63 -5.69 -7.33
C ILE A 177 15.66 -5.06 -6.38
N LEU A 178 16.72 -5.78 -6.03
CA LEU A 178 17.79 -5.27 -5.17
C LEU A 178 18.47 -4.04 -5.78
N ALA A 179 18.62 -4.00 -7.10
CA ALA A 179 19.18 -2.84 -7.80
C ALA A 179 18.32 -1.57 -7.70
N GLU A 180 17.01 -1.74 -7.51
CA GLU A 180 16.03 -0.63 -7.45
C GLU A 180 15.59 -0.31 -6.02
N THR A 181 16.01 -1.09 -5.02
CA THR A 181 15.59 -0.92 -3.62
C THR A 181 16.81 -0.86 -2.70
N SER A 182 16.62 -0.30 -1.50
CA SER A 182 17.62 -0.33 -0.42
C SER A 182 17.42 -1.53 0.54
N ALA A 183 16.52 -2.46 0.20
CA ALA A 183 16.23 -3.63 1.02
C ALA A 183 17.26 -4.75 0.76
N ASP A 184 17.50 -5.56 1.76
CA ASP A 184 18.30 -6.78 1.60
C ASP A 184 17.46 -7.94 1.02
N ARG A 185 18.14 -8.96 0.49
CA ARG A 185 17.52 -10.13 -0.13
C ARG A 185 16.58 -10.86 0.83
N VAL A 186 16.97 -11.03 2.09
CA VAL A 186 16.18 -11.77 3.08
C VAL A 186 14.86 -11.07 3.34
N THR A 187 14.88 -9.74 3.42
CA THR A 187 13.68 -8.91 3.58
C THR A 187 12.76 -9.01 2.36
N ILE A 188 13.30 -8.90 1.14
CA ILE A 188 12.50 -9.01 -0.10
C ILE A 188 11.85 -10.39 -0.20
N GLU A 189 12.60 -11.47 0.03
CA GLU A 189 12.05 -12.83 -0.01
C GLU A 189 10.97 -13.03 1.05
N ALA A 190 11.15 -12.49 2.26
CA ALA A 190 10.14 -12.55 3.32
C ALA A 190 8.86 -11.78 2.92
N ASP A 191 8.99 -10.61 2.33
CA ASP A 191 7.86 -9.81 1.86
C ASP A 191 7.06 -10.52 0.76
N ILE A 192 7.75 -11.20 -0.15
CA ILE A 192 7.10 -11.99 -1.21
C ILE A 192 6.38 -13.20 -0.63
N ARG A 193 7.00 -13.94 0.30
CA ARG A 193 6.38 -15.10 0.94
C ARG A 193 5.10 -14.75 1.67
N ILE A 194 5.11 -13.68 2.45
CA ILE A 194 3.92 -13.29 3.22
C ILE A 194 2.76 -12.86 2.31
N LEU A 195 3.05 -12.23 1.19
CA LEU A 195 2.02 -11.89 0.22
C LEU A 195 1.45 -13.12 -0.50
N LYS A 196 2.28 -14.11 -0.81
CA LYS A 196 1.80 -15.40 -1.32
C LYS A 196 0.87 -16.09 -0.32
N LEU A 197 1.16 -16.00 0.97
CA LEU A 197 0.26 -16.49 2.02
C LEU A 197 -1.05 -15.71 2.07
N ILE A 198 -0.99 -14.38 1.94
CA ILE A 198 -2.20 -13.55 1.89
C ILE A 198 -3.06 -13.89 0.67
N ASP A 199 -2.46 -14.13 -0.49
CA ASP A 199 -3.20 -14.47 -1.70
C ASP A 199 -4.01 -15.79 -1.56
N LEU A 200 -3.62 -16.66 -0.61
CA LEU A 200 -4.43 -17.84 -0.28
C LEU A 200 -5.83 -17.48 0.23
N ILE A 201 -6.02 -16.31 0.84
CA ILE A 201 -7.34 -15.84 1.30
C ILE A 201 -8.34 -15.79 0.14
N LYS A 202 -7.88 -15.53 -1.07
CA LYS A 202 -8.70 -15.45 -2.29
C LYS A 202 -9.16 -16.82 -2.82
N GLN A 203 -8.64 -17.93 -2.27
CA GLN A 203 -9.03 -19.26 -2.68
C GLN A 203 -10.49 -19.53 -2.35
N PRO A 204 -11.27 -20.18 -3.25
CA PRO A 204 -12.69 -20.47 -3.03
C PRO A 204 -12.96 -21.21 -1.72
N GLN A 205 -12.06 -22.10 -1.30
CA GLN A 205 -12.17 -22.86 -0.07
C GLN A 205 -12.19 -21.96 1.16
N ILE A 206 -11.38 -20.91 1.21
CA ILE A 206 -11.36 -19.95 2.32
C ILE A 206 -12.56 -19.01 2.23
N LYS A 207 -12.84 -18.50 1.02
CA LYS A 207 -14.00 -17.62 0.80
C LYS A 207 -15.31 -18.26 1.26
N ASN A 208 -15.48 -19.56 1.08
CA ASN A 208 -16.69 -20.28 1.49
C ASN A 208 -16.79 -20.51 3.02
N ILE A 209 -15.69 -20.38 3.76
CA ILE A 209 -15.66 -20.55 5.23
C ILE A 209 -15.91 -19.22 5.95
N LEU A 210 -15.44 -18.12 5.37
CA LEU A 210 -15.61 -16.78 5.92
C LEU A 210 -16.98 -16.22 5.55
N SER A 211 -17.58 -15.42 6.43
CA SER A 211 -18.73 -14.59 6.04
C SER A 211 -18.31 -13.52 5.01
N GLU A 212 -19.27 -12.92 4.33
CA GLU A 212 -19.00 -11.86 3.35
C GLU A 212 -18.25 -10.69 3.98
N GLU A 213 -18.69 -10.24 5.16
CA GLU A 213 -18.03 -9.15 5.91
C GLU A 213 -16.61 -9.52 6.36
N GLU A 214 -16.40 -10.75 6.83
CA GLU A 214 -15.07 -11.27 7.20
C GLU A 214 -14.16 -11.33 5.99
N TYR A 215 -14.67 -11.82 4.86
CA TYR A 215 -13.91 -11.91 3.63
C TYR A 215 -13.48 -10.54 3.10
N GLU A 216 -14.41 -9.56 3.07
CA GLU A 216 -14.07 -8.18 2.67
C GLU A 216 -12.97 -7.58 3.54
N LYS A 217 -13.04 -7.77 4.86
CA LYS A 217 -11.96 -7.33 5.77
C LYS A 217 -10.65 -8.05 5.52
N ALA A 218 -10.70 -9.35 5.24
CA ALA A 218 -9.52 -10.19 5.02
C ALA A 218 -8.77 -9.84 3.73
N VAL A 219 -9.48 -9.54 2.64
CA VAL A 219 -8.87 -9.15 1.36
C VAL A 219 -8.53 -7.66 1.29
N SER A 220 -8.93 -6.89 2.29
CA SER A 220 -8.67 -5.45 2.34
C SER A 220 -7.17 -5.14 2.30
N HIS A 221 -6.80 -4.08 1.57
CA HIS A 221 -5.44 -3.54 1.59
C HIS A 221 -4.99 -3.01 2.97
N ARG A 222 -5.89 -3.00 3.96
CA ARG A 222 -5.64 -2.65 5.36
C ARG A 222 -5.55 -3.84 6.28
N PHE A 223 -5.57 -5.05 5.74
CA PHE A 223 -5.39 -6.27 6.53
C PHE A 223 -4.13 -6.15 7.41
N PRO A 224 -4.18 -6.51 8.71
CA PRO A 224 -3.05 -6.36 9.62
C PRO A 224 -1.97 -7.43 9.39
N ILE A 225 -1.30 -7.32 8.26
CA ILE A 225 -0.33 -8.29 7.72
C ILE A 225 0.79 -8.65 8.72
N THR A 226 1.18 -7.70 9.57
CA THR A 226 2.22 -7.91 10.57
C THR A 226 1.88 -8.99 11.58
N ILE A 227 0.60 -9.24 11.82
CA ILE A 227 0.15 -10.32 12.70
C ILE A 227 0.36 -11.66 12.00
N LEU A 228 -0.04 -11.77 10.74
CA LEU A 228 0.16 -12.97 9.93
C LEU A 228 1.65 -13.28 9.74
N GLU A 229 2.43 -12.26 9.42
CA GLU A 229 3.89 -12.34 9.26
C GLU A 229 4.53 -12.87 10.55
N ARG A 230 4.17 -12.33 11.71
CA ARG A 230 4.68 -12.78 13.00
C ARG A 230 4.31 -14.23 13.29
N PHE A 231 3.07 -14.63 13.03
CA PHE A 231 2.59 -15.99 13.25
C PHE A 231 3.40 -17.00 12.43
N PHE A 232 3.57 -16.78 11.13
CA PHE A 232 4.33 -17.70 10.27
C PHE A 232 5.86 -17.62 10.42
N ASN A 233 6.38 -16.63 11.14
CA ASN A 233 7.79 -16.60 11.49
C ASN A 233 8.15 -17.55 12.64
N TYR A 234 7.20 -18.00 13.46
CA TYR A 234 7.48 -18.96 14.52
C TYR A 234 7.76 -20.35 13.97
N SER A 235 8.85 -20.98 14.47
CA SER A 235 9.27 -22.30 14.05
C SER A 235 8.22 -23.38 14.34
N ASP A 236 7.54 -23.26 15.49
CA ASP A 236 6.53 -24.23 15.93
C ASP A 236 5.30 -24.19 15.03
N VAL A 237 4.89 -23.00 14.56
CA VAL A 237 3.82 -22.84 13.58
C VAL A 237 4.20 -23.51 12.27
N LYS A 238 5.39 -23.25 11.75
CA LYS A 238 5.87 -23.87 10.50
C LYS A 238 5.89 -25.38 10.57
N LYS A 239 6.33 -25.94 11.69
CA LYS A 239 6.31 -27.40 11.93
C LYS A 239 4.89 -27.95 12.00
N ALA A 240 4.04 -27.35 12.85
CA ALA A 240 2.67 -27.80 13.07
C ALA A 240 1.76 -27.66 11.84
N TRP A 241 2.09 -26.72 10.93
CA TRP A 241 1.34 -26.46 9.71
C TRP A 241 2.01 -27.02 8.46
N PHE A 242 3.10 -27.78 8.61
CA PHE A 242 3.87 -28.41 7.54
C PHE A 242 4.28 -27.42 6.44
N ILE A 243 4.70 -26.20 6.87
CA ILE A 243 5.14 -25.14 5.96
C ILE A 243 6.66 -25.03 5.99
N THR A 244 7.26 -24.92 4.80
CA THR A 244 8.67 -24.58 4.64
C THR A 244 8.82 -23.41 3.67
N PHE A 245 9.85 -22.61 3.88
CA PHE A 245 10.21 -21.48 3.02
C PHE A 245 11.54 -21.78 2.32
N ASP A 246 11.54 -21.55 1.01
CA ASP A 246 12.73 -21.66 0.16
C ASP A 246 12.81 -20.48 -0.80
N GLY A 247 13.72 -19.53 -0.54
CA GLY A 247 13.76 -18.24 -1.21
C GLY A 247 12.41 -17.54 -1.12
N THR A 248 11.78 -17.25 -2.24
CA THR A 248 10.44 -16.68 -2.33
C THR A 248 9.31 -17.71 -2.29
N ASN A 249 9.63 -19.00 -2.22
CA ASN A 249 8.63 -20.05 -2.27
C ASN A 249 8.06 -20.35 -0.88
N VAL A 250 6.74 -20.60 -0.87
CA VAL A 250 6.02 -21.15 0.28
C VAL A 250 5.59 -22.55 -0.10
N ILE A 251 6.16 -23.55 0.58
CA ILE A 251 5.89 -24.96 0.34
C ILE A 251 5.03 -25.46 1.48
N ILE A 252 3.81 -25.88 1.17
CA ILE A 252 2.82 -26.40 2.12
C ILE A 252 2.67 -27.90 1.85
N LYS A 253 3.04 -28.72 2.86
CA LYS A 253 2.92 -30.19 2.83
C LYS A 253 1.76 -30.68 3.71
N ALA A 254 0.81 -29.79 4.00
CA ALA A 254 -0.40 -30.12 4.74
C ALA A 254 -1.49 -30.64 3.81
N GLU A 255 -2.40 -31.45 4.34
CA GLU A 255 -3.63 -31.81 3.68
C GLU A 255 -4.46 -30.53 3.45
N GLU A 256 -4.88 -30.30 2.20
CA GLU A 256 -5.41 -29.04 1.73
C GLU A 256 -6.62 -28.56 2.55
N ASN A 257 -7.56 -29.44 2.82
CA ASN A 257 -8.80 -29.09 3.50
C ASN A 257 -8.58 -28.75 4.99
N SER A 258 -7.69 -29.46 5.66
CA SER A 258 -7.32 -29.18 7.04
C SER A 258 -6.58 -27.85 7.16
N PHE A 259 -5.69 -27.60 6.21
CA PHE A 259 -4.95 -26.34 6.14
C PHE A 259 -5.88 -25.15 5.94
N PHE A 260 -6.78 -25.19 4.96
CA PHE A 260 -7.67 -24.08 4.69
C PHE A 260 -8.65 -23.80 5.82
N LYS A 261 -9.14 -24.82 6.52
CA LYS A 261 -9.96 -24.64 7.72
C LYS A 261 -9.21 -23.92 8.83
N ALA A 262 -7.98 -24.35 9.12
CA ALA A 262 -7.15 -23.71 10.14
C ALA A 262 -6.77 -22.28 9.72
N TYR A 263 -6.44 -22.08 8.46
CA TYR A 263 -6.05 -20.78 7.93
C TYR A 263 -7.23 -19.79 7.94
N ALA A 264 -8.42 -20.19 7.54
CA ALA A 264 -9.60 -19.34 7.61
C ALA A 264 -9.92 -18.93 9.05
N GLU A 265 -9.81 -19.84 10.01
CA GLU A 265 -10.00 -19.52 11.43
C GLU A 265 -8.94 -18.57 11.96
N LEU A 266 -7.67 -18.74 11.55
CA LEU A 266 -6.60 -17.80 11.87
C LEU A 266 -6.92 -16.39 11.33
N ILE A 267 -7.32 -16.30 10.06
CA ILE A 267 -7.70 -15.03 9.43
C ILE A 267 -8.87 -14.38 10.17
N ARG A 268 -9.90 -15.14 10.51
CA ARG A 268 -11.05 -14.66 11.31
C ARG A 268 -10.58 -14.03 12.61
N ARG A 269 -9.74 -14.70 13.38
CA ARG A 269 -9.20 -14.17 14.65
C ARG A 269 -8.37 -12.93 14.49
N ILE A 270 -7.60 -12.84 13.41
CA ILE A 270 -6.80 -11.64 13.10
C ILE A 270 -7.71 -10.42 12.84
N ILE A 271 -8.81 -10.60 12.11
CA ILE A 271 -9.68 -9.47 11.71
C ILE A 271 -10.71 -9.10 12.78
N THR A 272 -11.18 -10.06 13.59
CA THR A 272 -12.20 -9.83 14.65
C THR A 272 -11.56 -9.53 16.00
N GLY A 273 -10.35 -10.03 16.25
CA GLY A 273 -9.72 -10.00 17.56
C GLY A 273 -10.34 -10.97 18.56
N ASP A 274 -11.23 -11.87 18.10
CA ASP A 274 -11.94 -12.85 18.92
C ASP A 274 -11.08 -14.08 19.23
N GLY A 275 -11.54 -14.85 20.21
CA GLY A 275 -10.91 -16.09 20.66
C GLY A 275 -10.36 -16.00 22.08
N SER A 276 -10.31 -17.17 22.76
CA SER A 276 -9.78 -17.32 24.12
C SER A 276 -8.29 -16.98 24.20
N ILE A 277 -7.57 -17.21 23.10
CA ILE A 277 -6.15 -16.87 22.93
C ILE A 277 -6.05 -15.87 21.77
N LYS A 278 -5.63 -14.65 22.10
CA LYS A 278 -5.62 -13.55 21.13
C LYS A 278 -4.44 -13.66 20.15
N VAL A 279 -4.76 -13.64 18.86
CA VAL A 279 -3.78 -13.51 17.78
C VAL A 279 -3.66 -12.02 17.43
N ASN A 280 -2.62 -11.37 17.94
CA ASN A 280 -2.43 -9.93 17.75
C ASN A 280 -0.93 -9.56 17.70
N THR A 281 -0.63 -8.27 17.58
CA THR A 281 0.75 -7.76 17.50
C THR A 281 1.56 -7.95 18.78
N ARG A 282 0.96 -8.35 19.91
CA ARG A 282 1.64 -8.59 21.20
C ARG A 282 1.98 -10.05 21.44
N MET A 283 1.52 -10.98 20.55
CA MET A 283 1.86 -12.40 20.70
C MET A 283 3.37 -12.64 20.66
N LYS A 284 3.83 -13.59 21.46
CA LYS A 284 5.24 -14.00 21.60
C LYS A 284 5.41 -15.42 21.03
N ALA A 285 6.64 -15.82 20.78
CA ALA A 285 6.93 -17.19 20.35
C ALA A 285 6.47 -18.23 21.38
N THR A 286 6.50 -17.90 22.67
CA THR A 286 6.00 -18.74 23.77
C THR A 286 4.48 -18.98 23.72
N ASP A 287 3.73 -18.12 23.03
CA ASP A 287 2.27 -18.25 22.93
C ASP A 287 1.88 -19.13 21.73
N ALA A 288 2.83 -19.43 20.83
CA ALA A 288 2.57 -20.17 19.60
C ALA A 288 1.97 -21.56 19.83
N PRO A 289 2.44 -22.41 20.77
CA PRO A 289 1.84 -23.71 21.02
C PRO A 289 0.36 -23.62 21.41
N ASP A 290 0.00 -22.69 22.29
CA ASP A 290 -1.37 -22.50 22.76
C ASP A 290 -2.27 -21.96 21.64
N ILE A 291 -1.76 -21.04 20.81
CA ILE A 291 -2.48 -20.53 19.64
C ILE A 291 -2.74 -21.68 18.66
N ILE A 292 -1.74 -22.50 18.35
CA ILE A 292 -1.85 -23.64 17.45
C ILE A 292 -2.89 -24.64 17.99
N ALA A 293 -2.82 -24.99 19.28
CA ALA A 293 -3.75 -25.92 19.91
C ALA A 293 -5.22 -25.41 19.91
N SER A 294 -5.42 -24.09 19.84
CA SER A 294 -6.73 -23.45 19.78
C SER A 294 -7.32 -23.33 18.37
N LEU A 295 -6.51 -23.60 17.33
CA LEU A 295 -6.93 -23.60 15.94
C LEU A 295 -7.31 -25.02 15.47
N PRO A 296 -8.08 -25.18 14.39
CA PRO A 296 -8.30 -26.49 13.78
C PRO A 296 -6.96 -27.19 13.48
N THR A 297 -6.91 -28.49 13.72
CA THR A 297 -5.69 -29.28 13.52
C THR A 297 -5.35 -29.38 12.04
N VAL A 298 -4.11 -29.06 11.69
CA VAL A 298 -3.55 -29.26 10.35
C VAL A 298 -2.91 -30.64 10.28
N ILE A 299 -3.20 -31.39 9.22
CA ILE A 299 -2.74 -32.77 9.00
C ILE A 299 -1.72 -32.78 7.87
N GLU A 300 -0.70 -33.61 7.97
CA GLU A 300 0.27 -33.81 6.89
C GLU A 300 -0.41 -34.52 5.71
N SER A 301 -0.04 -34.14 4.46
CA SER A 301 -0.62 -34.72 3.23
C SER A 301 -0.01 -36.08 2.88
#